data_903785e5756a0f2ba6c4e4831eb5989d
#
_entry.id   903785e5756a0f2ba6c4e4831eb5989d
#
_cell.length_a   1.000
_cell.length_b   1.000
_cell.length_c   1.000
_cell.angle_alpha   90.00
_cell.angle_beta   90.00
_cell.angle_gamma   90.00
#
_symmetry.space_group_name_H-M   'P 1'
#
loop_
_entity.id
_entity.type
_entity.pdbx_description
1 polymer ?
#
loop_
_entity_poly.entity_id
_entity_poly.type
_entity_poly.pdbx_seq_one_letter_code
_entity_poly.pdbx_strand_id
1 'polypeptide(L)'
;MADALSSSGESMNGGGEFHRLSGSELPPIRRTRLDRVEAYLSRLSTRNNFWHRLFTLIWLPYAFRSGITMKRLDSRRFRAVLPFRRINRNWYNAMAGAALLGNSEVAAGLYLFAECGSDYAVVCKEMRYRFLRPCMGPAIYEVVDSEDLRDKVKAGGEFNISIEMDVKQQLKQKGKELRVGRCFITFHCTPKTHIKQRELRRKQRHSS
;
A
#
# COMPACT_ATOMS: atom_id res chain seq x y z
N MET A 1 12.26 34.60 59.35
CA MET A 1 10.96 34.05 59.75
C MET A 1 10.66 32.99 58.71
N ALA A 2 11.04 31.78 58.95
CA ALA A 2 10.32 30.69 59.60
C ALA A 2 9.12 30.31 58.74
N ASP A 3 8.85 29.12 58.23
CA ASP A 3 9.17 27.80 58.76
C ASP A 3 9.06 26.75 57.71
N ALA A 4 9.82 25.70 57.90
CA ALA A 4 9.79 24.41 57.27
C ALA A 4 8.48 23.68 57.53
N LEU A 5 8.09 22.80 56.59
CA LEU A 5 7.48 21.51 56.92
C LEU A 5 7.82 20.46 55.89
N SER A 6 8.59 19.50 56.33
CA SER A 6 8.89 18.21 55.74
C SER A 6 7.65 17.29 55.75
N SER A 7 7.45 16.48 54.75
CA SER A 7 6.89 15.15 54.93
C SER A 7 7.32 14.25 53.76
N SER A 8 8.25 13.39 54.07
CA SER A 8 8.34 11.95 53.80
C SER A 8 7.40 11.38 52.75
N GLY A 9 7.97 11.01 51.58
CA GLY A 9 7.36 10.23 50.56
C GLY A 9 7.84 8.78 50.60
N GLU A 10 6.94 7.89 50.60
CA GLU A 10 7.18 6.46 50.48
C GLU A 10 7.54 6.06 49.04
N SER A 11 8.70 5.46 48.94
CA SER A 11 9.15 4.70 47.77
C SER A 11 8.38 3.38 47.68
N MET A 12 7.45 3.25 46.72
CA MET A 12 6.93 1.96 46.32
C MET A 12 7.70 1.43 45.13
N ASN A 13 8.68 0.60 45.43
CA ASN A 13 9.45 -0.21 44.53
C ASN A 13 8.59 -1.44 44.15
N GLY A 14 7.83 -1.35 43.06
CA GLY A 14 7.05 -2.45 42.48
C GLY A 14 7.82 -3.06 41.31
N GLY A 15 8.87 -3.80 41.63
CA GLY A 15 9.57 -4.65 40.66
C GLY A 15 8.66 -5.81 40.19
N GLY A 16 7.91 -5.59 39.17
CA GLY A 16 7.24 -6.65 38.42
C GLY A 16 8.26 -7.40 37.59
N GLU A 17 8.70 -8.56 38.08
CA GLU A 17 9.46 -9.55 37.31
C GLU A 17 8.64 -9.96 36.09
N PHE A 18 8.97 -9.36 34.94
CA PHE A 18 8.55 -9.94 33.65
C PHE A 18 9.26 -11.28 33.48
N HIS A 19 8.58 -12.36 33.87
CA HIS A 19 8.95 -13.69 33.50
C HIS A 19 9.13 -13.74 31.96
N ARG A 20 10.37 -13.75 31.55
CA ARG A 20 10.79 -14.00 30.17
C ARG A 20 10.38 -15.45 29.84
N LEU A 21 9.17 -15.61 29.29
CA LEU A 21 8.73 -16.90 28.76
C LEU A 21 9.75 -17.33 27.71
N SER A 22 10.47 -18.38 28.07
CA SER A 22 11.38 -19.16 27.24
C SER A 22 10.79 -19.33 25.84
N GLY A 23 11.59 -18.97 24.81
CA GLY A 23 11.20 -19.08 23.42
C GLY A 23 10.83 -20.50 23.03
N SER A 24 9.54 -20.77 22.98
CA SER A 24 9.05 -21.90 22.19
C SER A 24 9.30 -21.51 20.72
N GLU A 25 10.29 -22.09 20.10
CA GLU A 25 10.52 -22.01 18.67
C GLU A 25 9.23 -22.40 17.95
N LEU A 26 8.58 -21.39 17.34
CA LEU A 26 7.42 -21.66 16.49
C LEU A 26 7.87 -22.51 15.32
N PRO A 27 7.14 -23.60 14.99
CA PRO A 27 7.54 -24.49 13.90
C PRO A 27 7.69 -23.69 12.60
N PRO A 28 8.65 -24.03 11.75
CA PRO A 28 8.89 -23.32 10.50
C PRO A 28 7.62 -23.32 9.65
N ILE A 29 7.19 -22.12 9.24
CA ILE A 29 5.95 -21.90 8.47
C ILE A 29 6.12 -22.63 7.13
N ARG A 30 5.49 -23.80 6.98
CA ARG A 30 5.44 -24.50 5.69
C ARG A 30 4.73 -23.62 4.68
N ARG A 31 5.46 -23.17 3.66
CA ARG A 31 4.86 -22.49 2.50
C ARG A 31 3.85 -23.43 1.85
N THR A 32 2.60 -23.05 1.81
CA THR A 32 1.55 -23.82 1.14
C THR A 32 1.81 -23.87 -0.37
N ARG A 33 1.21 -24.85 -1.07
CA ARG A 33 1.29 -24.89 -2.54
C ARG A 33 0.77 -23.59 -3.17
N LEU A 34 -0.24 -22.99 -2.57
CA LEU A 34 -0.79 -21.69 -2.98
C LEU A 34 0.24 -20.56 -2.83
N ASP A 35 1.00 -20.51 -1.73
CA ASP A 35 2.05 -19.49 -1.53
C ASP A 35 3.18 -19.62 -2.58
N ARG A 36 3.50 -20.84 -3.01
CA ARG A 36 4.49 -21.06 -4.08
C ARG A 36 3.95 -20.66 -5.45
N VAL A 37 2.69 -20.98 -5.70
CA VAL A 37 2.00 -20.57 -6.93
C VAL A 37 1.91 -19.07 -6.99
N GLU A 38 1.50 -18.39 -5.90
CA GLU A 38 1.43 -16.93 -5.81
C GLU A 38 2.80 -16.27 -6.04
N ALA A 39 3.88 -16.80 -5.42
CA ALA A 39 5.24 -16.29 -5.62
C ALA A 39 5.77 -16.55 -7.04
N TYR A 40 5.47 -17.72 -7.63
CA TYR A 40 5.83 -18.03 -9.00
C TYR A 40 5.10 -17.16 -10.01
N LEU A 41 3.82 -16.98 -9.77
CA LEU A 41 2.95 -16.17 -10.59
C LEU A 41 3.30 -14.68 -10.48
N SER A 42 3.67 -14.19 -9.30
CA SER A 42 4.19 -12.84 -9.10
C SER A 42 5.47 -12.58 -9.93
N ARG A 43 6.38 -13.55 -9.99
CA ARG A 43 7.58 -13.47 -10.85
C ARG A 43 7.23 -13.54 -12.35
N LEU A 44 6.22 -14.30 -12.73
CA LEU A 44 5.77 -14.41 -14.12
C LEU A 44 5.06 -13.12 -14.59
N SER A 45 4.32 -12.48 -13.67
CA SER A 45 3.60 -11.22 -13.92
C SER A 45 4.55 -10.06 -14.28
N THR A 46 5.77 -10.05 -13.77
CA THR A 46 6.78 -9.03 -14.10
C THR A 46 7.39 -9.22 -15.49
N ARG A 47 7.24 -10.41 -16.09
CA ARG A 47 7.91 -10.78 -17.34
C ARG A 47 7.00 -10.75 -18.57
N ASN A 48 5.67 -10.80 -18.41
CA ASN A 48 4.75 -10.90 -19.55
C ASN A 48 3.43 -10.16 -19.30
N ASN A 49 3.07 -9.21 -20.17
CA ASN A 49 1.84 -8.41 -20.10
C ASN A 49 0.54 -9.25 -20.06
N PHE A 50 0.55 -10.47 -20.61
CA PHE A 50 -0.60 -11.37 -20.61
C PHE A 50 -0.91 -11.91 -19.21
N TRP A 51 0.11 -12.41 -18.50
CA TRP A 51 -0.03 -12.92 -17.14
C TRP A 51 -0.40 -11.82 -16.16
N HIS A 52 0.17 -10.62 -16.34
CA HIS A 52 -0.20 -9.46 -15.55
C HIS A 52 -1.70 -9.12 -15.71
N ARG A 53 -2.24 -9.16 -16.92
CA ARG A 53 -3.67 -8.93 -17.17
C ARG A 53 -4.57 -10.01 -16.57
N LEU A 54 -4.17 -11.27 -16.66
CA LEU A 54 -4.91 -12.39 -16.09
C LEU A 54 -4.95 -12.31 -14.55
N PHE A 55 -3.83 -11.94 -13.93
CA PHE A 55 -3.75 -11.72 -12.50
C PHE A 55 -4.59 -10.55 -12.03
N THR A 56 -4.49 -9.42 -12.74
CA THR A 56 -5.28 -8.23 -12.43
C THR A 56 -6.78 -8.50 -12.57
N LEU A 57 -7.18 -9.38 -13.50
CA LEU A 57 -8.58 -9.77 -13.65
C LEU A 57 -9.11 -10.55 -12.46
N ILE A 58 -8.32 -11.48 -11.94
CA ILE A 58 -8.72 -12.40 -10.86
C ILE A 58 -8.62 -11.72 -9.49
N TRP A 59 -7.54 -10.96 -9.25
CA TRP A 59 -7.21 -10.41 -7.93
C TRP A 59 -7.56 -8.94 -7.74
N LEU A 60 -7.64 -8.16 -8.83
CA LEU A 60 -7.99 -6.75 -8.83
C LEU A 60 -9.02 -6.44 -9.92
N PRO A 61 -10.26 -6.94 -9.82
CA PRO A 61 -11.28 -6.78 -10.87
C PRO A 61 -11.58 -5.31 -11.17
N TYR A 62 -11.49 -4.43 -10.18
CA TYR A 62 -11.64 -2.99 -10.36
C TYR A 62 -10.54 -2.39 -11.25
N ALA A 63 -9.27 -2.70 -10.96
CA ALA A 63 -8.13 -2.23 -11.74
C ALA A 63 -8.19 -2.75 -13.19
N PHE A 64 -8.59 -4.00 -13.37
CA PHE A 64 -8.79 -4.59 -14.69
C PHE A 64 -9.88 -3.86 -15.49
N ARG A 65 -11.05 -3.63 -14.88
CA ARG A 65 -12.18 -2.93 -15.53
C ARG A 65 -11.84 -1.49 -15.86
N SER A 66 -11.18 -0.77 -14.96
CA SER A 66 -10.74 0.61 -15.20
C SER A 66 -9.73 0.69 -16.34
N GLY A 67 -8.96 -0.38 -16.57
CA GLY A 67 -7.93 -0.48 -17.57
C GLY A 67 -6.68 0.31 -17.24
N ILE A 68 -6.44 0.61 -15.96
CA ILE A 68 -5.20 1.24 -15.53
C ILE A 68 -4.00 0.36 -15.89
N THR A 69 -2.94 0.97 -16.39
CA THR A 69 -1.71 0.27 -16.78
C THR A 69 -0.52 0.95 -16.13
N MET A 70 0.46 0.12 -15.71
CA MET A 70 1.72 0.63 -15.21
C MET A 70 2.76 0.75 -16.31
N LYS A 71 3.55 1.81 -16.24
CA LYS A 71 4.77 1.96 -17.02
C LYS A 71 5.90 2.36 -16.08
N ARG A 72 6.87 1.48 -15.89
CA ARG A 72 8.10 1.84 -15.22
C ARG A 72 8.97 2.56 -16.25
N LEU A 73 9.25 3.83 -16.02
CA LEU A 73 10.07 4.65 -16.93
C LEU A 73 11.55 4.48 -16.59
N ASP A 74 11.89 4.42 -15.29
CA ASP A 74 13.23 4.24 -14.74
C ASP A 74 13.17 3.51 -13.42
N SER A 75 14.34 3.14 -12.85
CA SER A 75 14.45 2.52 -11.53
C SER A 75 13.86 3.37 -10.39
N ARG A 76 13.59 4.66 -10.63
CA ARG A 76 13.06 5.63 -9.65
C ARG A 76 11.75 6.29 -10.05
N ARG A 77 11.28 6.12 -11.29
CA ARG A 77 10.05 6.78 -11.76
C ARG A 77 8.96 5.77 -12.03
N PHE A 78 7.97 5.80 -11.16
CA PHE A 78 6.75 5.04 -11.30
C PHE A 78 5.67 5.91 -11.95
N ARG A 79 5.04 5.39 -12.99
CA ARG A 79 3.93 6.05 -13.67
C ARG A 79 2.83 5.04 -13.95
N ALA A 80 1.60 5.36 -13.57
CA ALA A 80 0.42 4.61 -13.96
C ALA A 80 -0.46 5.47 -14.88
N VAL A 81 -1.12 4.84 -15.85
CA VAL A 81 -1.98 5.53 -16.83
C VAL A 81 -3.37 4.94 -16.77
N LEU A 82 -4.36 5.77 -16.46
CA LEU A 82 -5.77 5.44 -16.54
C LEU A 82 -6.34 5.92 -17.87
N PRO A 83 -6.80 5.00 -18.75
CA PRO A 83 -7.32 5.38 -20.05
C PRO A 83 -8.67 6.09 -19.95
N PHE A 84 -8.91 7.01 -20.88
CA PHE A 84 -10.16 7.78 -20.95
C PHE A 84 -11.28 6.93 -21.61
N ARG A 85 -11.70 5.88 -20.91
CA ARG A 85 -12.76 4.95 -21.37
C ARG A 85 -14.12 5.37 -20.81
N ARG A 86 -15.21 4.91 -21.44
CA ARG A 86 -16.60 5.19 -21.00
C ARG A 86 -16.84 4.83 -19.52
N ILE A 87 -16.32 3.72 -19.05
CA ILE A 87 -16.46 3.27 -17.66
C ILE A 87 -15.81 4.22 -16.63
N ASN A 88 -14.84 5.00 -17.06
CA ASN A 88 -14.11 5.95 -16.21
C ASN A 88 -14.65 7.38 -16.32
N ARG A 89 -15.71 7.62 -17.13
CA ARG A 89 -16.26 8.96 -17.39
C ARG A 89 -17.55 9.22 -16.61
N ASN A 90 -17.79 10.47 -16.31
CA ASN A 90 -19.03 10.97 -15.74
C ASN A 90 -19.99 11.50 -16.82
N TRP A 91 -21.14 12.05 -16.41
CA TRP A 91 -22.17 12.61 -17.29
C TRP A 91 -21.66 13.78 -18.15
N TYR A 92 -20.69 14.53 -17.65
CA TYR A 92 -20.10 15.70 -18.35
C TYR A 92 -18.98 15.31 -19.31
N ASN A 93 -18.84 14.02 -19.60
CA ASN A 93 -17.76 13.49 -20.45
C ASN A 93 -16.36 13.85 -19.94
N ALA A 94 -16.19 14.03 -18.63
CA ALA A 94 -14.92 14.15 -17.95
C ALA A 94 -14.62 12.85 -17.20
N MET A 95 -13.37 12.64 -16.79
CA MET A 95 -13.00 11.52 -15.92
C MET A 95 -13.79 11.64 -14.61
N ALA A 96 -14.47 10.58 -14.20
CA ALA A 96 -15.23 10.58 -12.95
C ALA A 96 -14.30 10.74 -11.74
N GLY A 97 -14.71 11.56 -10.77
CA GLY A 97 -13.94 11.74 -9.52
C GLY A 97 -13.69 10.42 -8.79
N ALA A 98 -14.70 9.54 -8.75
CA ALA A 98 -14.56 8.19 -8.18
C ALA A 98 -13.51 7.34 -8.92
N ALA A 99 -13.44 7.46 -10.26
CA ALA A 99 -12.43 6.76 -11.04
C ALA A 99 -11.02 7.31 -10.78
N LEU A 100 -10.87 8.63 -10.66
CA LEU A 100 -9.59 9.25 -10.30
C LEU A 100 -9.15 8.84 -8.90
N LEU A 101 -10.05 8.93 -7.91
CA LEU A 101 -9.76 8.58 -6.52
C LEU A 101 -9.41 7.09 -6.37
N GLY A 102 -10.28 6.18 -6.82
CA GLY A 102 -10.07 4.74 -6.66
C GLY A 102 -8.83 4.22 -7.41
N ASN A 103 -8.53 4.77 -8.59
CA ASN A 103 -7.31 4.40 -9.29
C ASN A 103 -6.05 5.05 -8.72
N SER A 104 -6.15 6.08 -7.88
CA SER A 104 -5.02 6.57 -7.06
C SER A 104 -4.57 5.50 -6.05
N GLU A 105 -5.53 4.85 -5.37
CA GLU A 105 -5.23 3.73 -4.48
C GLU A 105 -4.55 2.58 -5.24
N VAL A 106 -5.13 2.18 -6.37
CA VAL A 106 -4.54 1.12 -7.21
C VAL A 106 -3.12 1.48 -7.64
N ALA A 107 -2.89 2.69 -8.12
CA ALA A 107 -1.57 3.14 -8.58
C ALA A 107 -0.54 3.12 -7.45
N ALA A 108 -0.89 3.66 -6.27
CA ALA A 108 0.00 3.68 -5.11
C ALA A 108 0.25 2.27 -4.56
N GLY A 109 -0.78 1.41 -4.50
CA GLY A 109 -0.63 0.01 -4.09
C GLY A 109 0.29 -0.77 -5.02
N LEU A 110 0.18 -0.56 -6.33
CA LEU A 110 1.06 -1.18 -7.31
C LEU A 110 2.52 -0.66 -7.21
N TYR A 111 2.70 0.63 -6.87
CA TYR A 111 4.02 1.18 -6.56
C TYR A 111 4.63 0.48 -5.34
N LEU A 112 3.88 0.36 -4.24
CA LEU A 112 4.34 -0.34 -3.04
C LEU A 112 4.66 -1.81 -3.32
N PHE A 113 3.81 -2.50 -4.09
CA PHE A 113 4.05 -3.88 -4.48
C PHE A 113 5.34 -4.04 -5.31
N ALA A 114 5.63 -3.08 -6.19
CA ALA A 114 6.86 -3.08 -6.98
C ALA A 114 8.13 -2.89 -6.13
N GLU A 115 8.05 -2.14 -5.03
CA GLU A 115 9.18 -1.85 -4.15
C GLU A 115 9.33 -2.86 -2.99
N CYS A 116 8.21 -3.28 -2.36
CA CYS A 116 8.22 -4.22 -1.23
C CYS A 116 8.18 -5.69 -1.66
N GLY A 117 7.84 -5.96 -2.92
CA GLY A 117 7.57 -7.33 -3.39
C GLY A 117 6.28 -7.91 -2.82
N SER A 118 6.17 -9.24 -2.85
CA SER A 118 4.97 -9.97 -2.39
C SER A 118 4.97 -10.32 -0.90
N ASP A 119 5.97 -9.89 -0.13
CA ASP A 119 6.14 -10.31 1.26
C ASP A 119 5.28 -9.53 2.25
N TYR A 120 4.72 -8.42 1.82
CA TYR A 120 3.85 -7.56 2.60
C TYR A 120 2.40 -7.59 2.09
N ALA A 121 1.45 -7.59 3.03
CA ALA A 121 0.07 -7.21 2.78
C ALA A 121 -0.05 -5.70 2.98
N VAL A 122 -0.61 -5.02 2.00
CA VAL A 122 -0.73 -3.55 1.96
C VAL A 122 -2.20 -3.18 2.03
N VAL A 123 -2.59 -2.38 3.01
CA VAL A 123 -3.97 -1.94 3.21
C VAL A 123 -4.01 -0.41 3.29
N CYS A 124 -4.86 0.21 2.48
CA CYS A 124 -5.09 1.64 2.55
C CYS A 124 -5.79 2.00 3.88
N LYS A 125 -5.20 2.91 4.65
CA LYS A 125 -5.78 3.42 5.91
C LYS A 125 -6.50 4.72 5.73
N GLU A 126 -5.91 5.59 4.92
CA GLU A 126 -6.43 6.93 4.70
C GLU A 126 -6.08 7.38 3.28
N MET A 127 -7.00 8.07 2.66
CA MET A 127 -6.79 8.67 1.34
C MET A 127 -7.49 10.03 1.27
N ARG A 128 -6.73 11.05 0.88
CA ARG A 128 -7.22 12.39 0.63
C ARG A 128 -6.88 12.82 -0.79
N TYR A 129 -7.90 13.15 -1.58
CA TYR A 129 -7.75 13.61 -2.96
C TYR A 129 -8.18 15.05 -3.09
N ARG A 130 -7.36 15.88 -3.72
CA ARG A 130 -7.68 17.26 -4.07
C ARG A 130 -7.91 17.34 -5.57
N PHE A 131 -9.17 17.59 -5.96
CA PHE A 131 -9.53 17.86 -7.34
C PHE A 131 -9.18 19.31 -7.68
N LEU A 132 -8.35 19.53 -8.69
CA LEU A 132 -7.90 20.86 -9.09
C LEU A 132 -8.65 21.37 -10.30
N ARG A 133 -8.94 20.47 -11.24
CA ARG A 133 -9.68 20.77 -12.48
C ARG A 133 -10.25 19.51 -13.11
N PRO A 134 -11.27 19.63 -14.01
CA PRO A 134 -11.78 18.49 -14.77
C PRO A 134 -10.68 17.82 -15.60
N CYS A 135 -10.69 16.49 -15.62
CA CYS A 135 -9.78 15.67 -16.44
C CYS A 135 -10.53 15.22 -17.70
N MET A 136 -10.16 15.75 -18.86
CA MET A 136 -10.83 15.53 -20.14
C MET A 136 -10.04 14.58 -21.04
N GLY A 137 -9.13 13.80 -20.50
CA GLY A 137 -8.27 12.86 -21.22
C GLY A 137 -7.74 11.76 -20.33
N PRO A 138 -6.81 10.92 -20.81
CA PRO A 138 -6.15 9.91 -19.98
C PRO A 138 -5.48 10.55 -18.76
N ALA A 139 -5.64 9.93 -17.58
CA ALA A 139 -5.01 10.40 -16.35
C ALA A 139 -3.71 9.64 -16.08
N ILE A 140 -2.67 10.38 -15.71
CA ILE A 140 -1.35 9.87 -15.38
C ILE A 140 -1.11 10.11 -13.89
N TYR A 141 -0.80 9.04 -13.18
CA TYR A 141 -0.44 9.06 -11.76
C TYR A 141 1.06 8.96 -11.62
N GLU A 142 1.66 9.91 -10.93
CA GLU A 142 3.10 9.94 -10.63
C GLU A 142 3.34 10.12 -9.15
N VAL A 143 4.18 9.28 -8.57
CA VAL A 143 4.64 9.47 -7.20
C VAL A 143 5.59 10.67 -7.20
N VAL A 144 5.24 11.67 -6.39
CA VAL A 144 6.02 12.91 -6.22
C VAL A 144 6.94 12.78 -5.04
N ASP A 145 6.38 12.27 -3.93
CA ASP A 145 7.08 12.06 -2.68
C ASP A 145 6.59 10.79 -1.99
N SER A 146 7.51 10.09 -1.39
CA SER A 146 7.24 8.95 -0.53
C SER A 146 8.27 8.94 0.58
N GLU A 147 7.82 8.60 1.79
CA GLU A 147 8.74 8.29 2.87
C GLU A 147 9.73 7.21 2.44
N ASP A 148 10.90 7.12 3.09
CA ASP A 148 11.91 6.13 2.70
C ASP A 148 11.41 4.70 2.94
N LEU A 149 10.79 4.15 1.90
CA LEU A 149 10.21 2.81 1.91
C LEU A 149 11.28 1.73 2.09
N ARG A 150 12.48 1.95 1.52
CA ARG A 150 13.55 0.94 1.55
C ARG A 150 14.07 0.72 2.95
N ASP A 151 14.20 1.78 3.73
CA ASP A 151 14.67 1.67 5.10
C ASP A 151 13.60 1.03 6.00
N LYS A 152 12.32 1.33 5.80
CA LYS A 152 11.22 0.66 6.49
C LYS A 152 11.16 -0.84 6.18
N VAL A 153 11.34 -1.22 4.91
CA VAL A 153 11.37 -2.63 4.49
C VAL A 153 12.58 -3.36 5.08
N LYS A 154 13.77 -2.71 5.12
CA LYS A 154 14.98 -3.29 5.72
C LYS A 154 14.84 -3.48 7.22
N ALA A 155 14.23 -2.52 7.91
CA ALA A 155 13.97 -2.61 9.35
C ALA A 155 13.00 -3.75 9.69
N GLY A 156 12.17 -4.16 8.72
CA GLY A 156 11.18 -5.22 8.89
C GLY A 156 10.01 -4.82 9.79
N GLY A 157 9.12 -5.80 10.08
CA GLY A 157 7.96 -5.55 10.93
C GLY A 157 6.83 -4.83 10.22
N GLU A 158 5.87 -4.34 11.00
CA GLU A 158 4.70 -3.58 10.51
C GLU A 158 5.03 -2.10 10.50
N PHE A 159 4.63 -1.41 9.43
CA PHE A 159 4.83 0.03 9.32
C PHE A 159 3.71 0.71 8.55
N ASN A 160 3.56 2.02 8.76
CA ASN A 160 2.76 2.87 7.91
C ASN A 160 3.67 3.62 6.94
N ILE A 161 3.16 3.91 5.76
CA ILE A 161 3.83 4.71 4.76
C ILE A 161 2.86 5.67 4.09
N SER A 162 3.28 6.92 3.96
CA SER A 162 2.53 7.97 3.26
C SER A 162 3.14 8.24 1.90
N ILE A 163 2.30 8.33 0.89
CA ILE A 163 2.66 8.55 -0.50
C ILE A 163 1.90 9.77 -1.01
N GLU A 164 2.62 10.69 -1.63
CA GLU A 164 2.03 11.80 -2.37
C GLU A 164 2.13 11.53 -3.86
N MET A 165 1.01 11.68 -4.57
CA MET A 165 0.93 11.53 -6.01
C MET A 165 0.31 12.74 -6.69
N ASP A 166 0.93 13.21 -7.76
CA ASP A 166 0.30 14.10 -8.72
C ASP A 166 -0.50 13.28 -9.74
N VAL A 167 -1.71 13.76 -10.02
CA VAL A 167 -2.56 13.24 -11.08
C VAL A 167 -2.63 14.26 -12.20
N LYS A 168 -2.15 13.85 -13.38
CA LYS A 168 -2.01 14.72 -14.54
C LYS A 168 -2.86 14.21 -15.70
N GLN A 169 -3.45 15.11 -16.46
CA GLN A 169 -4.09 14.78 -17.73
C GLN A 169 -3.06 14.81 -18.84
N GLN A 170 -3.03 13.76 -19.65
CA GLN A 170 -2.29 13.78 -20.91
C GLN A 170 -3.01 14.64 -21.93
N LEU A 171 -2.34 15.67 -22.44
CA LEU A 171 -2.88 16.54 -23.49
C LEU A 171 -2.65 15.94 -24.88
N LYS A 172 -3.48 16.36 -25.85
CA LYS A 172 -3.35 15.90 -27.26
C LYS A 172 -1.97 16.25 -27.85
N GLN A 173 -1.38 17.39 -27.44
CA GLN A 173 -0.02 17.73 -27.81
C GLN A 173 0.97 16.80 -27.10
N LYS A 174 1.79 16.11 -27.88
CA LYS A 174 2.78 15.13 -27.41
C LYS A 174 3.70 15.74 -26.34
N GLY A 175 3.78 15.08 -25.18
CA GLY A 175 4.64 15.50 -24.08
C GLY A 175 4.08 16.58 -23.16
N LYS A 176 2.91 17.19 -23.45
CA LYS A 176 2.26 18.15 -22.54
C LYS A 176 1.31 17.45 -21.57
N GLU A 177 1.46 17.78 -20.31
CA GLU A 177 0.67 17.26 -19.21
C GLU A 177 0.12 18.41 -18.36
N LEU A 178 -1.09 18.26 -17.87
CA LEU A 178 -1.76 19.25 -17.03
C LEU A 178 -2.16 18.61 -15.71
N ARG A 179 -1.69 19.11 -14.58
CA ARG A 179 -2.07 18.59 -13.28
C ARG A 179 -3.55 18.86 -13.03
N VAL A 180 -4.31 17.78 -12.80
CA VAL A 180 -5.77 17.80 -12.58
C VAL A 180 -6.13 17.44 -11.15
N GLY A 181 -5.22 16.83 -10.40
CA GLY A 181 -5.43 16.50 -9.00
C GLY A 181 -4.14 16.16 -8.28
N ARG A 182 -4.27 16.00 -6.96
CA ARG A 182 -3.22 15.52 -6.07
C ARG A 182 -3.82 14.59 -5.04
N CYS A 183 -3.14 13.49 -4.78
CA CYS A 183 -3.58 12.48 -3.84
C CYS A 183 -2.54 12.23 -2.76
N PHE A 184 -2.99 12.14 -1.50
CA PHE A 184 -2.20 11.74 -0.34
C PHE A 184 -2.80 10.45 0.18
N ILE A 185 -2.00 9.41 0.29
CA ILE A 185 -2.45 8.08 0.67
C ILE A 185 -1.53 7.53 1.74
N THR A 186 -2.11 7.04 2.83
CA THR A 186 -1.38 6.31 3.87
C THR A 186 -1.76 4.85 3.83
N PHE A 187 -0.78 3.99 3.68
CA PHE A 187 -0.93 2.54 3.74
C PHE A 187 -0.35 1.98 5.03
N HIS A 188 -0.95 0.90 5.48
CA HIS A 188 -0.41 0.01 6.49
C HIS A 188 0.15 -1.23 5.81
N CYS A 189 1.41 -1.52 6.06
CA CYS A 189 2.14 -2.66 5.51
C CYS A 189 2.41 -3.67 6.62
N THR A 190 1.89 -4.90 6.46
CA THR A 190 2.06 -6.00 7.41
C THR A 190 2.80 -7.15 6.73
N PRO A 191 3.91 -7.66 7.30
CA PRO A 191 4.55 -8.87 6.78
C PRO A 191 3.57 -10.05 6.75
N LYS A 192 3.49 -10.77 5.64
CA LYS A 192 2.60 -11.94 5.51
C LYS A 192 2.90 -13.03 6.55
N THR A 193 4.13 -13.11 7.03
CA THR A 193 4.52 -13.99 8.14
C THR A 193 3.78 -13.65 9.44
N HIS A 194 3.63 -12.37 9.77
CA HIS A 194 2.91 -11.92 10.96
C HIS A 194 1.40 -12.26 10.88
N ILE A 195 0.79 -12.10 9.70
CA ILE A 195 -0.61 -12.46 9.48
C ILE A 195 -0.82 -13.94 9.74
N LYS A 196 0.02 -14.81 9.17
CA LYS A 196 -0.05 -16.27 9.36
C LYS A 196 0.14 -16.66 10.83
N GLN A 197 1.06 -16.02 11.54
CA GLN A 197 1.25 -16.26 12.97
C GLN A 197 0.03 -15.86 13.80
N ARG A 198 -0.60 -14.71 13.49
CA ARG A 198 -1.84 -14.27 14.16
C ARG A 198 -2.99 -15.25 13.91
N GLU A 199 -3.14 -15.75 12.70
CA GLU A 199 -4.17 -16.75 12.36
C GLU A 199 -3.95 -18.06 13.11
N LEU A 200 -2.72 -18.56 13.21
CA LEU A 200 -2.39 -19.76 13.98
C LEU A 200 -2.72 -19.59 15.46
N ARG A 201 -2.33 -18.48 16.08
CA ARG A 201 -2.66 -18.16 17.48
C ARG A 201 -4.17 -18.08 17.70
N ARG A 202 -4.93 -17.50 16.75
CA ARG A 202 -6.39 -17.43 16.84
C ARG A 202 -7.04 -18.80 16.78
N LYS A 203 -6.58 -19.68 15.89
CA LYS A 203 -7.07 -21.07 15.79
C LYS A 203 -6.80 -21.86 17.07
N GLN A 204 -5.62 -21.71 17.68
CA GLN A 204 -5.28 -22.36 18.94
C GLN A 204 -6.20 -21.93 20.11
N ARG A 205 -6.57 -20.64 20.17
CA ARG A 205 -7.50 -20.11 21.21
C ARG A 205 -8.94 -20.58 21.05
N HIS A 206 -9.36 -21.00 19.88
CA HIS A 206 -10.71 -21.51 19.62
C HIS A 206 -10.80 -23.04 19.74
N SER A 207 -9.67 -23.74 19.86
CA SER A 207 -9.60 -25.19 20.07
C SER A 207 -9.30 -25.59 21.52
N SER A 208 -9.11 -24.62 22.39
CA SER A 208 -9.00 -24.77 23.87
C SER A 208 -10.31 -24.37 24.53
#